data_6391d798097c9a3f5b9df0438d9889fc
#
_entry.id   6391d798097c9a3f5b9df0438d9889fc
#
_cell.length_a   1.000
_cell.length_b   1.000
_cell.length_c   1.000
_cell.angle_alpha   90.00
_cell.angle_beta   90.00
_cell.angle_gamma   90.00
#
_symmetry.space_group_name_H-M   'P 1'
#
loop_
_entity.id
_entity.type
_entity.pdbx_description
1 polymer ?
#
loop_
_entity_poly.entity_id
_entity_poly.type
_entity_poly.pdbx_seq_one_letter_code
_entity_poly.pdbx_strand_id
1 'polypeptide(L)'
;EMGVKDIGYGCTVSNKNSEDMLWLYKLSRELGMEFATAAFHNSYYFHKDDNEITNKDEVIGNFHKLIEELLKDNSPKSWYRAFFNLGLINYIRGNPRMLPCEAGTANFFIEPYGDVFPCNGLEDRYWKESMGNIRDVSSFDELWFSEQAEKVRGLVRTCPKNCWMVGTAAPVMKKYIKHPTSWVVKNKIKSMLGKPICIDDVPHFDVGQDPLQGNLRESAVPVHKMTFQPREPEVVLSEAEL
;
A
#
# COMPACT_ATOMS: atom_id res chain seq x y z
N GLU A 1 -34.76 -4.42 -3.78
CA GLU A 1 -33.49 -3.64 -3.81
C GLU A 1 -33.08 -3.35 -2.37
N MET A 2 -31.95 -3.92 -1.92
CA MET A 2 -31.46 -3.77 -0.53
C MET A 2 -30.76 -2.42 -0.27
N GLY A 3 -30.77 -1.47 -1.22
CA GLY A 3 -30.31 -0.09 -1.02
C GLY A 3 -28.81 0.12 -0.83
N VAL A 4 -27.95 -0.89 -1.03
CA VAL A 4 -26.49 -0.75 -0.96
C VAL A 4 -26.04 0.03 -2.18
N LYS A 5 -25.45 1.21 -1.97
CA LYS A 5 -25.08 2.12 -3.05
C LYS A 5 -23.58 2.12 -3.40
N ASP A 6 -22.73 1.65 -2.50
CA ASP A 6 -21.27 1.66 -2.66
C ASP A 6 -20.76 0.22 -2.67
N ILE A 7 -20.89 -0.41 -3.83
CA ILE A 7 -20.43 -1.79 -4.05
C ILE A 7 -19.27 -1.74 -5.00
N GLY A 8 -18.24 -2.50 -4.70
CA GLY A 8 -17.07 -2.65 -5.55
C GLY A 8 -16.39 -3.99 -5.36
N TYR A 9 -15.48 -4.29 -6.25
CA TYR A 9 -14.59 -5.43 -6.11
C TYR A 9 -13.14 -5.04 -6.36
N GLY A 10 -12.24 -5.77 -5.71
CA GLY A 10 -10.80 -5.62 -5.85
C GLY A 10 -10.20 -6.77 -6.62
N CYS A 11 -9.25 -6.47 -7.49
CA CYS A 11 -8.44 -7.45 -8.19
C CYS A 11 -7.02 -7.44 -7.60
N THR A 12 -6.64 -8.53 -6.92
CA THR A 12 -5.24 -8.77 -6.56
C THR A 12 -4.54 -9.40 -7.75
N VAL A 13 -3.70 -8.61 -8.41
CA VAL A 13 -3.06 -8.95 -9.68
C VAL A 13 -1.80 -9.78 -9.45
N SER A 14 -1.74 -10.91 -10.12
CA SER A 14 -0.64 -11.88 -10.11
C SER A 14 -0.26 -12.30 -11.54
N ASN A 15 0.68 -13.22 -11.66
CA ASN A 15 1.02 -13.87 -12.95
C ASN A 15 -0.16 -14.57 -13.64
N LYS A 16 -1.19 -14.95 -12.86
CA LYS A 16 -2.25 -15.84 -13.33
C LYS A 16 -3.51 -15.13 -13.82
N ASN A 17 -3.65 -13.83 -13.52
CA ASN A 17 -4.88 -13.08 -13.76
C ASN A 17 -4.66 -11.65 -14.23
N SER A 18 -3.43 -11.28 -14.57
CA SER A 18 -3.14 -9.90 -14.98
C SER A 18 -3.87 -9.51 -16.29
N GLU A 19 -4.11 -10.44 -17.17
CA GLU A 19 -4.83 -10.22 -18.44
C GLU A 19 -6.33 -9.95 -18.25
N ASP A 20 -6.94 -10.46 -17.17
CA ASP A 20 -8.35 -10.24 -16.84
C ASP A 20 -8.64 -8.83 -16.30
N MET A 21 -7.62 -8.13 -15.84
CA MET A 21 -7.76 -6.87 -15.12
C MET A 21 -8.50 -5.80 -15.91
N LEU A 22 -8.20 -5.65 -17.20
CA LEU A 22 -8.87 -4.66 -18.06
C LEU A 22 -10.33 -5.04 -18.31
N TRP A 23 -10.62 -6.32 -18.51
CA TRP A 23 -11.99 -6.82 -18.66
C TRP A 23 -12.79 -6.60 -17.37
N LEU A 24 -12.24 -6.93 -16.22
CA LEU A 24 -12.87 -6.68 -14.91
C LEU A 24 -13.17 -5.20 -14.67
N TYR A 25 -12.25 -4.32 -15.06
CA TYR A 25 -12.51 -2.87 -15.00
C TYR A 25 -13.70 -2.47 -15.88
N LYS A 26 -13.76 -2.93 -17.13
CA LYS A 26 -14.89 -2.62 -18.04
C LYS A 26 -16.21 -3.15 -17.49
N LEU A 27 -16.21 -4.38 -17.00
CA LEU A 27 -17.38 -4.98 -16.35
C LEU A 27 -17.85 -4.15 -15.13
N SER A 28 -16.91 -3.64 -14.32
CA SER A 28 -17.28 -2.76 -13.19
C SER A 28 -18.00 -1.50 -13.65
N ARG A 29 -17.56 -0.93 -14.77
CA ARG A 29 -18.20 0.27 -15.36
C ARG A 29 -19.61 -0.03 -15.85
N GLU A 30 -19.81 -1.15 -16.52
CA GLU A 30 -21.12 -1.61 -17.01
C GLU A 30 -22.11 -1.83 -15.86
N LEU A 31 -21.64 -2.40 -14.76
CA LEU A 31 -22.44 -2.68 -13.57
C LEU A 31 -22.59 -1.48 -12.62
N GLY A 32 -21.93 -0.34 -12.90
CA GLY A 32 -21.93 0.82 -11.99
C GLY A 32 -21.23 0.55 -10.65
N MET A 33 -20.27 -0.39 -10.63
CA MET A 33 -19.54 -0.81 -9.44
C MET A 33 -18.16 -0.15 -9.39
N GLU A 34 -17.61 -0.06 -8.17
CA GLU A 34 -16.24 0.37 -7.97
C GLU A 34 -15.25 -0.75 -8.30
N PHE A 35 -14.08 -0.37 -8.85
CA PHE A 35 -12.99 -1.30 -9.12
C PHE A 35 -11.69 -0.82 -8.51
N ALA A 36 -11.02 -1.69 -7.78
CA ALA A 36 -9.71 -1.44 -7.18
C ALA A 36 -8.72 -2.53 -7.57
N THR A 37 -7.45 -2.17 -7.61
CA THR A 37 -6.35 -3.09 -7.91
C THR A 37 -5.37 -3.15 -6.75
N ALA A 38 -4.71 -4.29 -6.60
CA ALA A 38 -3.54 -4.47 -5.77
C ALA A 38 -2.55 -5.39 -6.49
N ALA A 39 -1.27 -5.17 -6.34
CA ALA A 39 -0.28 -6.14 -6.80
C ALA A 39 -0.11 -7.25 -5.76
N PHE A 40 0.06 -8.47 -6.25
CA PHE A 40 0.38 -9.63 -5.42
C PHE A 40 1.66 -9.36 -4.63
N HIS A 41 1.62 -9.55 -3.33
CA HIS A 41 2.72 -9.19 -2.43
C HIS A 41 2.80 -10.17 -1.25
N ASN A 42 3.95 -10.19 -0.62
CA ASN A 42 4.15 -10.92 0.60
C ASN A 42 3.50 -10.20 1.78
N SER A 43 2.90 -10.96 2.67
CA SER A 43 2.36 -10.48 3.93
C SER A 43 2.78 -11.41 5.04
N TYR A 44 3.53 -10.87 5.98
CA TYR A 44 3.95 -11.61 7.15
C TYR A 44 2.75 -12.05 8.00
N TYR A 45 1.78 -11.16 8.16
CA TYR A 45 0.55 -11.45 8.90
C TYR A 45 -0.20 -12.69 8.38
N PHE A 46 -0.19 -12.91 7.06
CA PHE A 46 -0.79 -14.10 6.44
C PHE A 46 0.21 -15.24 6.23
N HIS A 47 1.38 -15.18 6.87
CA HIS A 47 2.45 -16.18 6.73
C HIS A 47 2.82 -16.47 5.27
N LYS A 48 2.84 -15.42 4.44
CA LYS A 48 3.19 -15.49 3.01
C LYS A 48 4.46 -14.72 2.73
N ASP A 49 5.50 -15.44 2.32
CA ASP A 49 6.83 -14.91 1.97
C ASP A 49 7.32 -15.37 0.59
N ASP A 50 6.55 -16.23 -0.07
CA ASP A 50 6.84 -16.86 -1.36
C ASP A 50 6.02 -16.28 -2.54
N ASN A 51 5.24 -15.23 -2.29
CA ASN A 51 4.46 -14.55 -3.31
C ASN A 51 5.37 -13.72 -4.22
N GLU A 52 5.47 -14.09 -5.48
CA GLU A 52 6.30 -13.41 -6.44
C GLU A 52 5.57 -13.21 -7.79
N ILE A 53 5.80 -12.07 -8.42
CA ILE A 53 5.44 -11.79 -9.80
C ILE A 53 6.68 -12.06 -10.65
N THR A 54 6.70 -13.19 -11.35
CA THR A 54 7.85 -13.65 -12.15
C THR A 54 7.83 -13.12 -13.58
N ASN A 55 6.66 -13.02 -14.22
CA ASN A 55 6.47 -12.48 -15.57
C ASN A 55 6.18 -10.96 -15.54
N LYS A 56 7.11 -10.20 -14.96
CA LYS A 56 6.93 -8.76 -14.66
C LYS A 56 6.53 -7.95 -15.88
N ASP A 57 7.15 -8.18 -17.04
CA ASP A 57 6.91 -7.38 -18.26
C ASP A 57 5.47 -7.54 -18.77
N GLU A 58 4.94 -8.76 -18.72
CA GLU A 58 3.55 -9.03 -19.09
C GLU A 58 2.57 -8.35 -18.14
N VAL A 59 2.78 -8.53 -16.83
CA VAL A 59 1.93 -7.92 -15.80
C VAL A 59 1.98 -6.39 -15.89
N ILE A 60 3.16 -5.80 -16.08
CA ILE A 60 3.35 -4.36 -16.28
C ILE A 60 2.62 -3.89 -17.54
N GLY A 61 2.71 -4.66 -18.64
CA GLY A 61 2.00 -4.36 -19.88
C GLY A 61 0.48 -4.35 -19.69
N ASN A 62 -0.07 -5.24 -18.88
CA ASN A 62 -1.51 -5.25 -18.57
C ASN A 62 -1.92 -4.10 -17.63
N PHE A 63 -1.10 -3.72 -16.64
CA PHE A 63 -1.30 -2.47 -15.89
C PHE A 63 -1.25 -1.24 -16.79
N HIS A 64 -0.34 -1.19 -17.76
CA HIS A 64 -0.25 -0.09 -18.73
C HIS A 64 -1.56 0.08 -19.51
N LYS A 65 -2.12 -1.02 -20.05
CA LYS A 65 -3.43 -1.00 -20.73
C LYS A 65 -4.55 -0.46 -19.82
N LEU A 66 -4.57 -0.87 -18.55
CA LEU A 66 -5.53 -0.34 -17.59
C LEU A 66 -5.35 1.16 -17.34
N ILE A 67 -4.11 1.62 -17.19
CA ILE A 67 -3.80 3.06 -17.01
C ILE A 67 -4.26 3.86 -18.22
N GLU A 68 -4.02 3.38 -19.45
CA GLU A 68 -4.50 4.03 -20.66
C GLU A 68 -6.02 4.18 -20.67
N GLU A 69 -6.75 3.14 -20.25
CA GLU A 69 -8.21 3.18 -20.19
C GLU A 69 -8.70 4.15 -19.10
N LEU A 70 -8.08 4.13 -17.92
CA LEU A 70 -8.38 5.06 -16.83
C LEU A 70 -8.15 6.53 -17.23
N LEU A 71 -7.13 6.81 -18.04
CA LEU A 71 -6.84 8.16 -18.53
C LEU A 71 -7.80 8.62 -19.65
N LYS A 72 -8.49 7.71 -20.36
CA LYS A 72 -9.56 8.07 -21.30
C LYS A 72 -10.81 8.58 -20.59
N ASP A 73 -11.08 8.08 -19.39
CA ASP A 73 -12.21 8.53 -18.57
C ASP A 73 -12.09 10.02 -18.19
N ASN A 74 -13.21 10.69 -18.01
CA ASN A 74 -13.27 12.09 -17.57
C ASN A 74 -13.46 12.25 -16.04
N SER A 75 -13.33 11.18 -15.29
CA SER A 75 -13.48 11.18 -13.84
C SER A 75 -12.13 11.45 -13.15
N PRO A 76 -12.03 12.45 -12.25
CA PRO A 76 -10.85 12.65 -11.41
C PRO A 76 -10.48 11.41 -10.60
N LYS A 77 -11.46 10.60 -10.21
CA LYS A 77 -11.26 9.33 -9.50
C LYS A 77 -10.50 8.32 -10.37
N SER A 78 -10.85 8.21 -11.66
CA SER A 78 -10.13 7.36 -12.61
C SER A 78 -8.69 7.84 -12.83
N TRP A 79 -8.47 9.14 -12.89
CA TRP A 79 -7.12 9.71 -13.01
C TRP A 79 -6.25 9.46 -11.79
N TYR A 80 -6.84 9.57 -10.60
CA TYR A 80 -6.16 9.24 -9.36
C TYR A 80 -5.79 7.74 -9.30
N ARG A 81 -6.68 6.87 -9.78
CA ARG A 81 -6.41 5.44 -9.92
C ARG A 81 -5.33 5.14 -10.97
N ALA A 82 -5.26 5.91 -12.05
CA ALA A 82 -4.19 5.77 -13.04
C ALA A 82 -2.81 5.97 -12.39
N PHE A 83 -2.65 7.03 -11.58
CA PHE A 83 -1.41 7.25 -10.83
C PHE A 83 -1.16 6.19 -9.75
N PHE A 84 -2.20 5.72 -9.08
CA PHE A 84 -2.06 4.61 -8.14
C PHE A 84 -1.53 3.34 -8.82
N ASN A 85 -2.05 3.00 -10.01
CA ASN A 85 -1.58 1.86 -10.80
C ASN A 85 -0.15 2.05 -11.33
N LEU A 86 0.28 3.28 -11.62
CA LEU A 86 1.69 3.58 -11.89
C LEU A 86 2.57 3.20 -10.70
N GLY A 87 2.12 3.47 -9.49
CA GLY A 87 2.83 3.07 -8.28
C GLY A 87 2.89 1.55 -8.09
N LEU A 88 1.88 0.81 -8.54
CA LEU A 88 1.93 -0.65 -8.56
C LEU A 88 2.96 -1.18 -9.58
N ILE A 89 3.05 -0.56 -10.76
CA ILE A 89 4.12 -0.86 -11.72
C ILE A 89 5.50 -0.61 -11.11
N ASN A 90 5.68 0.53 -10.45
CA ASN A 90 6.92 0.87 -9.77
C ASN A 90 7.29 -0.16 -8.68
N TYR A 91 6.30 -0.61 -7.92
CA TYR A 91 6.45 -1.68 -6.92
C TYR A 91 6.88 -3.00 -7.56
N ILE A 92 6.23 -3.45 -8.65
CA ILE A 92 6.52 -4.70 -9.37
C ILE A 92 7.94 -4.68 -9.95
N ARG A 93 8.42 -3.52 -10.39
CA ARG A 93 9.80 -3.33 -10.85
C ARG A 93 10.84 -3.46 -9.73
N GLY A 94 10.42 -3.40 -8.48
CA GLY A 94 11.31 -3.42 -7.33
C GLY A 94 12.00 -2.07 -7.05
N ASN A 95 11.51 -0.99 -7.66
CA ASN A 95 12.07 0.35 -7.46
C ASN A 95 11.69 0.91 -6.06
N PRO A 96 12.43 1.88 -5.54
CA PRO A 96 12.04 2.62 -4.33
C PRO A 96 10.65 3.24 -4.44
N ARG A 97 9.99 3.46 -3.30
CA ARG A 97 8.67 4.13 -3.27
C ARG A 97 8.72 5.47 -3.98
N MET A 98 7.66 5.77 -4.75
CA MET A 98 7.51 7.06 -5.44
C MET A 98 7.27 8.23 -4.49
N LEU A 99 6.57 7.98 -3.39
CA LEU A 99 6.22 8.95 -2.35
C LEU A 99 6.56 8.37 -0.98
N PRO A 100 6.87 9.20 0.03
CA PRO A 100 7.19 8.75 1.40
C PRO A 100 6.10 7.85 1.98
N CYS A 101 6.45 7.01 2.95
CA CYS A 101 5.48 6.24 3.71
C CYS A 101 5.08 7.03 4.96
N GLU A 102 3.77 7.17 5.18
CA GLU A 102 3.22 7.80 6.39
C GLU A 102 2.38 6.81 7.22
N ALA A 103 2.74 5.53 7.16
CA ALA A 103 2.16 4.55 8.04
C ALA A 103 2.43 4.91 9.50
N GLY A 104 1.44 4.69 10.37
CA GLY A 104 1.50 5.13 11.77
C GLY A 104 1.25 6.62 11.99
N THR A 105 1.05 7.41 10.91
CA THR A 105 0.67 8.83 10.98
C THR A 105 -0.67 9.08 10.29
N ALA A 106 -0.83 8.58 9.07
CA ALA A 106 -2.06 8.73 8.28
C ALA A 106 -2.94 7.47 8.26
N ASN A 107 -2.40 6.35 8.67
CA ASN A 107 -3.10 5.07 8.79
C ASN A 107 -2.44 4.21 9.86
N PHE A 108 -3.15 3.21 10.34
CA PHE A 108 -2.68 2.21 11.29
C PHE A 108 -3.37 0.87 11.02
N PHE A 109 -2.88 -0.17 11.67
CA PHE A 109 -3.43 -1.51 11.64
C PHE A 109 -3.61 -2.00 13.07
N ILE A 110 -4.76 -2.60 13.39
CA ILE A 110 -5.02 -3.23 14.67
C ILE A 110 -5.14 -4.73 14.43
N GLU A 111 -4.35 -5.52 15.13
CA GLU A 111 -4.46 -6.96 15.07
C GLU A 111 -5.60 -7.49 15.99
N PRO A 112 -6.02 -8.76 15.85
CA PRO A 112 -7.14 -9.30 16.63
C PRO A 112 -6.95 -9.26 18.15
N TYR A 113 -5.72 -9.22 18.64
CA TYR A 113 -5.42 -9.16 20.09
C TYR A 113 -5.33 -7.73 20.63
N GLY A 114 -5.51 -6.72 19.76
CA GLY A 114 -5.58 -5.32 20.14
C GLY A 114 -4.27 -4.56 20.00
N ASP A 115 -3.19 -5.19 19.56
CA ASP A 115 -1.94 -4.48 19.29
C ASP A 115 -2.09 -3.60 18.06
N VAL A 116 -1.58 -2.37 18.16
CA VAL A 116 -1.65 -1.36 17.12
C VAL A 116 -0.29 -1.25 16.43
N PHE A 117 -0.29 -1.44 15.12
CA PHE A 117 0.89 -1.32 14.27
C PHE A 117 0.73 -0.18 13.25
N PRO A 118 1.82 0.42 12.77
CA PRO A 118 1.73 1.48 11.75
C PRO A 118 1.14 0.96 10.44
N CYS A 119 1.38 -0.32 10.11
CA CYS A 119 0.77 -1.00 8.97
C CYS A 119 0.87 -2.52 9.17
N ASN A 120 0.12 -3.29 8.39
CA ASN A 120 0.15 -4.75 8.40
C ASN A 120 1.44 -5.37 7.82
N GLY A 121 2.39 -4.58 7.42
CA GLY A 121 3.68 -5.04 6.88
C GLY A 121 4.87 -4.84 7.81
N LEU A 122 4.67 -4.18 8.95
CA LEU A 122 5.73 -3.91 9.95
C LEU A 122 5.52 -4.66 11.27
N GLU A 123 4.51 -5.49 11.36
CA GLU A 123 4.37 -6.39 12.48
C GLU A 123 5.60 -7.31 12.56
N ASP A 124 5.99 -7.66 13.74
CA ASP A 124 6.92 -8.68 14.21
C ASP A 124 8.19 -8.99 13.36
N ARG A 125 8.10 -8.99 12.04
CA ARG A 125 9.19 -9.44 11.15
C ARG A 125 10.39 -8.48 11.09
N TYR A 126 10.12 -7.18 11.14
CA TYR A 126 11.18 -6.16 11.00
C TYR A 126 11.53 -5.50 12.31
N TRP A 127 10.54 -5.23 13.17
CA TRP A 127 10.75 -4.36 14.31
C TRP A 127 10.24 -4.91 15.63
N LYS A 128 9.38 -5.94 15.63
CA LYS A 128 8.75 -6.54 16.82
C LYS A 128 8.11 -5.53 17.78
N GLU A 129 7.78 -4.34 17.30
CA GLU A 129 7.32 -3.26 18.14
C GLU A 129 5.97 -2.75 17.66
N SER A 130 4.95 -2.93 18.49
CA SER A 130 3.67 -2.27 18.34
C SER A 130 3.75 -0.84 18.87
N MET A 131 2.79 0.00 18.46
CA MET A 131 2.57 1.33 19.03
C MET A 131 1.95 1.26 20.43
N GLY A 132 1.49 0.08 20.87
CA GLY A 132 0.80 -0.23 22.10
C GLY A 132 -0.43 -1.09 21.85
N ASN A 133 -1.13 -1.48 22.92
CA ASN A 133 -2.35 -2.26 22.85
C ASN A 133 -3.57 -1.40 23.25
N ILE A 134 -4.65 -1.46 22.46
CA ILE A 134 -5.87 -0.68 22.72
C ILE A 134 -6.58 -1.08 24.01
N ARG A 135 -6.27 -2.24 24.59
CA ARG A 135 -6.85 -2.71 25.86
C ARG A 135 -6.14 -2.17 27.08
N ASP A 136 -4.93 -1.63 26.92
CA ASP A 136 -4.06 -1.16 28.01
C ASP A 136 -4.20 0.34 28.24
N VAL A 137 -5.03 1.04 27.44
CA VAL A 137 -5.19 2.49 27.48
C VAL A 137 -6.65 2.87 27.68
N SER A 138 -6.89 4.04 28.26
CA SER A 138 -8.24 4.56 28.49
C SER A 138 -8.85 5.22 27.24
N SER A 139 -8.01 5.62 26.27
CA SER A 139 -8.42 6.19 24.98
C SER A 139 -7.40 5.89 23.89
N PHE A 140 -7.86 5.90 22.63
CA PHE A 140 -6.96 5.75 21.48
C PHE A 140 -5.94 6.89 21.39
N ASP A 141 -6.29 8.10 21.81
CA ASP A 141 -5.40 9.25 21.80
C ASP A 141 -4.20 9.05 22.74
N GLU A 142 -4.41 8.44 23.91
CA GLU A 142 -3.33 8.11 24.84
C GLU A 142 -2.28 7.19 24.18
N LEU A 143 -2.72 6.17 23.46
CA LEU A 143 -1.84 5.29 22.70
C LEU A 143 -1.19 6.04 21.53
N TRP A 144 -2.01 6.77 20.74
CA TRP A 144 -1.59 7.39 19.49
C TRP A 144 -0.52 8.46 19.68
N PHE A 145 -0.59 9.22 20.79
CA PHE A 145 0.35 10.28 21.12
C PHE A 145 1.42 9.85 22.14
N SER A 146 1.55 8.54 22.41
CA SER A 146 2.56 8.00 23.32
C SER A 146 3.98 8.11 22.74
N GLU A 147 4.99 8.09 23.61
CA GLU A 147 6.40 7.99 23.20
C GLU A 147 6.68 6.72 22.39
N GLN A 148 6.04 5.61 22.75
CA GLN A 148 6.17 4.35 22.02
C GLN A 148 5.64 4.48 20.58
N ALA A 149 4.49 5.12 20.40
CA ALA A 149 3.96 5.36 19.06
C ALA A 149 4.90 6.25 18.22
N GLU A 150 5.53 7.27 18.84
CA GLU A 150 6.49 8.13 18.12
C GLU A 150 7.77 7.37 17.77
N LYS A 151 8.25 6.51 18.66
CA LYS A 151 9.39 5.61 18.37
C LYS A 151 9.08 4.73 17.15
N VAL A 152 7.90 4.11 17.11
CA VAL A 152 7.48 3.26 15.98
C VAL A 152 7.35 4.06 14.68
N ARG A 153 6.84 5.30 14.71
CA ARG A 153 6.83 6.21 13.56
C ARG A 153 8.26 6.50 13.06
N GLY A 154 9.21 6.64 13.97
CA GLY A 154 10.63 6.76 13.64
C GLY A 154 11.13 5.57 12.81
N LEU A 155 10.74 4.35 13.17
CA LEU A 155 11.09 3.14 12.42
C LEU A 155 10.45 3.10 11.02
N VAL A 156 9.23 3.62 10.87
CA VAL A 156 8.58 3.71 9.54
C VAL A 156 9.37 4.56 8.57
N ARG A 157 10.01 5.63 9.05
CA ARG A 157 10.84 6.52 8.20
C ARG A 157 12.05 5.80 7.61
N THR A 158 12.54 4.74 8.27
CA THR A 158 13.68 3.92 7.83
C THR A 158 13.27 2.61 7.14
N CYS A 159 11.97 2.40 6.93
CA CYS A 159 11.46 1.15 6.38
C CYS A 159 12.00 0.90 4.96
N PRO A 160 12.71 -0.23 4.72
CA PRO A 160 13.32 -0.51 3.42
C PRO A 160 12.31 -1.02 2.38
N LYS A 161 11.05 -1.26 2.77
CA LYS A 161 10.04 -1.80 1.85
C LYS A 161 9.59 -0.76 0.84
N ASN A 162 9.43 -1.20 -0.40
CA ASN A 162 8.87 -0.40 -1.49
C ASN A 162 7.36 -0.58 -1.67
N CYS A 163 6.66 -1.16 -0.70
CA CYS A 163 5.24 -1.53 -0.81
C CYS A 163 4.36 -0.34 -1.21
N TRP A 164 3.37 -0.62 -2.07
CA TRP A 164 2.42 0.36 -2.58
C TRP A 164 1.00 -0.19 -2.47
N MET A 165 0.46 -0.15 -1.24
CA MET A 165 -0.90 -0.62 -0.92
C MET A 165 -1.84 0.58 -0.76
N VAL A 166 -3.10 0.42 -1.07
CA VAL A 166 -4.09 1.51 -1.06
C VAL A 166 -4.12 2.24 0.29
N GLY A 167 -4.07 1.51 1.41
CA GLY A 167 -4.08 2.09 2.76
C GLY A 167 -2.89 3.01 3.05
N THR A 168 -1.71 2.73 2.48
CA THR A 168 -0.50 3.54 2.67
C THR A 168 -0.21 4.49 1.51
N ALA A 169 -0.76 4.24 0.33
CA ALA A 169 -0.54 5.08 -0.85
C ALA A 169 -1.56 6.23 -0.95
N ALA A 170 -2.84 5.97 -0.67
CA ALA A 170 -3.89 6.97 -0.80
C ALA A 170 -3.66 8.23 0.08
N PRO A 171 -3.29 8.13 1.37
CA PRO A 171 -3.01 9.30 2.18
C PRO A 171 -1.85 10.15 1.63
N VAL A 172 -0.74 9.51 1.23
CA VAL A 172 0.43 10.23 0.72
C VAL A 172 0.20 10.82 -0.66
N MET A 173 -0.56 10.15 -1.53
CA MET A 173 -0.99 10.73 -2.81
C MET A 173 -1.84 11.99 -2.61
N LYS A 174 -2.70 12.02 -1.57
CA LYS A 174 -3.50 13.18 -1.20
C LYS A 174 -2.62 14.29 -0.63
N LYS A 175 -1.69 13.97 0.26
CA LYS A 175 -0.77 14.94 0.89
C LYS A 175 0.15 15.59 -0.15
N TYR A 176 0.73 14.78 -1.03
CA TYR A 176 1.66 15.22 -2.07
C TYR A 176 0.97 15.35 -3.43
N ILE A 177 -0.26 15.89 -3.45
CA ILE A 177 -1.17 15.93 -4.60
C ILE A 177 -0.54 16.53 -5.88
N LYS A 178 0.46 17.38 -5.76
CA LYS A 178 1.17 17.98 -6.91
C LYS A 178 1.82 16.92 -7.80
N HIS A 179 2.36 15.84 -7.22
CA HIS A 179 3.02 14.77 -7.97
C HIS A 179 2.02 13.96 -8.82
N PRO A 180 0.94 13.36 -8.24
CA PRO A 180 -0.08 12.71 -9.04
C PRO A 180 -0.69 13.63 -10.09
N THR A 181 -1.02 14.88 -9.73
CA THR A 181 -1.65 15.82 -10.66
C THR A 181 -0.75 16.16 -11.84
N SER A 182 0.52 16.46 -11.61
CA SER A 182 1.48 16.76 -12.68
C SER A 182 1.61 15.59 -13.68
N TRP A 183 1.78 14.37 -13.16
CA TRP A 183 1.89 13.19 -14.01
C TRP A 183 0.59 12.93 -14.79
N VAL A 184 -0.56 13.03 -14.13
CA VAL A 184 -1.87 12.81 -14.72
C VAL A 184 -2.13 13.82 -15.83
N VAL A 185 -1.94 15.11 -15.59
CA VAL A 185 -2.17 16.17 -16.60
C VAL A 185 -1.30 15.92 -17.83
N LYS A 186 0.00 15.67 -17.64
CA LYS A 186 0.94 15.35 -18.73
C LYS A 186 0.47 14.17 -19.58
N ASN A 187 0.07 13.07 -18.94
CA ASN A 187 -0.32 11.85 -19.64
C ASN A 187 -1.76 11.88 -20.17
N LYS A 188 -2.67 12.64 -19.52
CA LYS A 188 -4.01 12.90 -20.07
C LYS A 188 -3.93 13.67 -21.38
N ILE A 189 -3.09 14.71 -21.46
CA ILE A 189 -2.86 15.45 -22.70
C ILE A 189 -2.30 14.53 -23.79
N LYS A 190 -1.33 13.68 -23.45
CA LYS A 190 -0.80 12.69 -24.41
C LYS A 190 -1.90 11.76 -24.90
N SER A 191 -2.72 11.21 -24.00
CA SER A 191 -3.85 10.33 -24.33
C SER A 191 -4.85 11.01 -25.28
N MET A 192 -5.19 12.29 -25.02
CA MET A 192 -6.09 13.06 -25.89
C MET A 192 -5.50 13.31 -27.28
N LEU A 193 -4.18 13.41 -27.39
CA LEU A 193 -3.47 13.60 -28.65
C LEU A 193 -3.15 12.28 -29.37
N GLY A 194 -3.63 11.13 -28.86
CA GLY A 194 -3.31 9.81 -29.40
C GLY A 194 -1.84 9.40 -29.27
N LYS A 195 -1.09 10.07 -28.37
CA LYS A 195 0.32 9.76 -28.11
C LYS A 195 0.44 8.73 -27.00
N PRO A 196 1.48 7.88 -27.03
CA PRO A 196 1.70 6.88 -25.97
C PRO A 196 1.92 7.58 -24.63
N ILE A 197 1.29 7.04 -23.58
CA ILE A 197 1.54 7.47 -22.20
C ILE A 197 2.91 6.98 -21.75
N CYS A 198 3.48 7.66 -20.74
CA CYS A 198 4.80 7.32 -20.22
C CYS A 198 4.66 6.73 -18.82
N ILE A 199 4.90 5.42 -18.69
CA ILE A 199 4.95 4.72 -17.40
C ILE A 199 6.37 4.67 -16.80
N ASP A 200 7.38 5.12 -17.55
CA ASP A 200 8.77 5.14 -17.09
C ASP A 200 9.16 6.48 -16.45
N ASP A 201 8.40 7.54 -16.76
CA ASP A 201 8.55 8.85 -16.15
C ASP A 201 7.83 8.87 -14.77
N VAL A 202 8.38 8.08 -13.86
CA VAL A 202 7.84 7.97 -12.50
C VAL A 202 8.34 9.17 -11.71
N PRO A 203 7.43 9.97 -11.11
CA PRO A 203 7.85 11.05 -10.23
C PRO A 203 8.57 10.46 -9.02
N HIS A 204 9.85 10.77 -8.87
CA HIS A 204 10.60 10.42 -7.67
C HIS A 204 10.49 11.58 -6.69
N PHE A 205 10.10 11.26 -5.46
CA PHE A 205 10.25 12.18 -4.34
C PHE A 205 11.72 12.17 -3.93
N ASP A 206 12.36 13.32 -3.98
CA ASP A 206 13.71 13.44 -3.48
C ASP A 206 13.68 13.39 -1.94
N VAL A 207 13.96 12.22 -1.40
CA VAL A 207 13.98 11.95 0.05
C VAL A 207 15.03 12.82 0.76
N GLY A 208 16.01 13.37 0.02
CA GLY A 208 17.01 14.30 0.55
C GLY A 208 16.44 15.68 0.89
N GLN A 209 15.23 16.02 0.45
CA GLN A 209 14.53 17.27 0.81
C GLN A 209 13.65 17.14 2.06
N ASP A 210 13.44 15.94 2.59
CA ASP A 210 12.83 15.77 3.90
C ASP A 210 13.95 15.79 4.97
N PRO A 211 14.06 16.86 5.78
CA PRO A 211 15.13 16.99 6.79
C PRO A 211 15.14 15.85 7.81
N LEU A 212 14.05 15.09 7.91
CA LEU A 212 13.89 13.97 8.85
C LEU A 212 14.37 12.63 8.26
N GLN A 213 14.55 12.51 6.94
CA GLN A 213 14.95 11.24 6.29
C GLN A 213 16.42 11.21 5.82
N GLY A 214 17.12 12.35 5.80
CA GLY A 214 18.48 12.46 5.26
C GLY A 214 19.57 11.67 5.99
N ASN A 215 19.37 11.29 7.25
CA ASN A 215 20.42 10.70 8.09
C ASN A 215 20.30 9.19 8.31
N LEU A 216 19.37 8.48 7.66
CA LEU A 216 19.02 7.12 8.05
C LEU A 216 19.36 6.03 7.01
N ARG A 217 19.98 6.38 5.87
CA ARG A 217 20.41 5.40 4.85
C ARG A 217 21.61 4.55 5.28
N GLU A 218 22.38 4.97 6.29
CA GLU A 218 23.59 4.26 6.72
C GLU A 218 23.36 3.16 7.76
N SER A 219 22.15 3.06 8.33
CA SER A 219 21.83 2.10 9.40
C SER A 219 20.90 0.96 8.97
N ALA A 220 20.76 0.68 7.69
CA ALA A 220 19.98 -0.47 7.21
C ALA A 220 20.65 -1.78 7.70
N VAL A 221 20.12 -2.35 8.77
CA VAL A 221 20.54 -3.66 9.27
C VAL A 221 20.26 -4.70 8.20
N PRO A 222 21.25 -5.54 7.80
CA PRO A 222 21.04 -6.60 6.83
C PRO A 222 19.96 -7.54 7.31
N VAL A 223 19.03 -7.89 6.43
CA VAL A 223 17.94 -8.83 6.69
C VAL A 223 18.55 -10.23 6.87
N HIS A 224 18.96 -10.58 8.08
CA HIS A 224 19.24 -11.96 8.43
C HIS A 224 17.91 -12.72 8.55
N LYS A 225 17.86 -13.90 7.94
CA LYS A 225 16.76 -14.86 8.09
C LYS A 225 16.48 -15.08 9.58
N MET A 226 15.42 -14.48 10.08
CA MET A 226 14.94 -14.77 11.44
C MET A 226 13.96 -15.93 11.35
N THR A 227 14.21 -16.96 12.13
CA THR A 227 13.28 -18.06 12.32
C THR A 227 12.13 -17.60 13.21
N PHE A 228 10.92 -17.80 12.71
CA PHE A 228 9.67 -17.50 13.41
C PHE A 228 9.49 -18.51 14.57
N GLN A 229 9.20 -18.01 15.76
CA GLN A 229 8.55 -18.76 16.83
C GLN A 229 7.15 -18.20 17.01
N PRO A 230 6.08 -18.97 16.71
CA PRO A 230 4.73 -18.52 17.01
C PRO A 230 4.59 -18.29 18.50
N ARG A 231 4.00 -17.16 18.92
CA ARG A 231 3.49 -17.06 20.29
C ARG A 231 2.35 -18.04 20.42
N GLU A 232 2.50 -19.03 21.29
CA GLU A 232 1.35 -19.81 21.71
C GLU A 232 0.32 -18.86 22.33
N PRO A 233 -0.97 -18.96 21.97
CA PRO A 233 -2.00 -18.17 22.65
C PRO A 233 -1.94 -18.54 24.14
N GLU A 234 -1.74 -17.55 25.00
CA GLU A 234 -2.04 -17.70 26.44
C GLU A 234 -3.53 -17.99 26.55
N VAL A 235 -3.85 -19.28 26.66
CA VAL A 235 -5.22 -19.71 26.97
C VAL A 235 -5.44 -19.36 28.44
N VAL A 236 -5.97 -18.16 28.67
CA VAL A 236 -6.55 -17.83 29.96
C VAL A 236 -7.84 -18.63 30.08
N LEU A 237 -7.74 -19.86 30.57
CA LEU A 237 -8.89 -20.60 31.05
C LEU A 237 -9.40 -19.86 32.28
N SER A 238 -10.58 -19.26 32.17
CA SER A 238 -11.27 -18.72 33.33
C SER A 238 -11.60 -19.89 34.27
N GLU A 239 -11.29 -19.75 35.56
CA GLU A 239 -11.60 -20.71 36.65
C GLU A 239 -13.11 -20.93 36.86
N ALA A 240 -13.93 -20.80 35.84
CA ALA A 240 -15.39 -20.93 35.93
C ALA A 240 -15.92 -22.23 35.31
N GLU A 241 -15.06 -23.19 34.91
CA GLU A 241 -15.46 -24.51 34.41
C GLU A 241 -14.61 -25.63 35.07
N LEU A 242 -14.67 -25.71 36.39
CA LEU A 242 -14.36 -26.91 37.18
C LEU A 242 -15.53 -27.25 38.11
#